data_bf0f454e935632658396d313b2dbc059
#
_entry.id   bf0f454e935632658396d313b2dbc059
#
_cell.length_a   1.000
_cell.length_b   1.000
_cell.length_c   1.000
_cell.angle_alpha   90.00
_cell.angle_beta   90.00
_cell.angle_gamma   90.00
#
_symmetry.space_group_name_H-M   'P 1'
#
loop_
_entity.id
_entity.type
_entity.pdbx_description
1 polymer ?
#
loop_
_entity_poly.entity_id
_entity_poly.type
_entity_poly.pdbx_seq_one_letter_code
_entity_poly.pdbx_strand_id
1 'polypeptide(L)'
;QEIISASEANGTEKAIGDATFEGNKLQVNITPYSVRTYKVRLKPSGREASPIEYAALPLDYDRKCASYNEFRGEGDFESGYSFAAELLPDSLIAGQITFRLGEKEIANGMTCEGDTLQLPAGNKYNRLYILAASTEGDNQADFRIGKQTASFVVPSYTGFIGQWGHKGHTEGYLKDAEIAYVGTHRHASNGDQPYEFTYMFKFGMDIPKGATSVILPRNEKVVLFAATLVAENEPVTTVASALFCTNNVGLSLIHI
;
A
#
# COMPACT_ATOMS: atom_id res chain seq x y z
N GLN A 1 -10.26 -22.25 5.14
CA GLN A 1 -11.52 -22.84 4.66
C GLN A 1 -11.28 -24.24 4.10
N GLU A 2 -12.23 -25.13 4.26
CA GLU A 2 -12.19 -26.49 3.73
C GLU A 2 -12.44 -26.47 2.21
N ILE A 3 -11.66 -27.24 1.46
CA ILE A 3 -11.84 -27.40 0.03
C ILE A 3 -12.99 -28.38 -0.21
N ILE A 4 -13.97 -28.01 -1.04
CA ILE A 4 -15.08 -28.88 -1.45
C ILE A 4 -14.75 -29.63 -2.74
N SER A 5 -14.08 -28.92 -3.68
CA SER A 5 -13.65 -29.49 -4.95
C SER A 5 -12.44 -28.75 -5.49
N ALA A 6 -11.60 -29.45 -6.22
CA ALA A 6 -10.49 -28.89 -6.93
C ALA A 6 -10.32 -29.57 -8.29
N SER A 7 -9.97 -28.81 -9.30
CA SER A 7 -9.62 -29.30 -10.63
C SER A 7 -8.46 -28.53 -11.20
N GLU A 8 -7.62 -29.18 -11.97
CA GLU A 8 -6.63 -28.50 -12.79
C GLU A 8 -7.32 -27.87 -14.01
N ALA A 9 -6.93 -26.66 -14.35
CA ALA A 9 -7.49 -25.89 -15.45
C ALA A 9 -6.40 -25.45 -16.43
N ASN A 10 -6.78 -25.20 -17.66
CA ASN A 10 -5.90 -24.57 -18.64
C ASN A 10 -5.93 -23.03 -18.50
N GLY A 11 -5.12 -22.34 -19.32
CA GLY A 11 -5.05 -20.86 -19.32
C GLY A 11 -6.35 -20.13 -19.69
N THR A 12 -7.40 -20.85 -20.12
CA THR A 12 -8.75 -20.32 -20.36
C THR A 12 -9.75 -20.78 -19.28
N GLU A 13 -9.26 -21.21 -18.13
CA GLU A 13 -10.03 -21.66 -16.96
C GLU A 13 -10.93 -22.87 -17.20
N LYS A 14 -10.73 -23.63 -18.28
CA LYS A 14 -11.42 -24.88 -18.53
C LYS A 14 -10.73 -26.01 -17.77
N ALA A 15 -11.51 -26.82 -17.05
CA ALA A 15 -11.00 -27.98 -16.34
C ALA A 15 -10.37 -28.98 -17.34
N ILE A 16 -9.17 -29.47 -17.01
CA ILE A 16 -8.41 -30.45 -17.80
C ILE A 16 -8.10 -31.73 -17.03
N GLY A 17 -8.38 -31.73 -15.72
CA GLY A 17 -8.18 -32.88 -14.85
C GLY A 17 -8.63 -32.61 -13.43
N ASP A 18 -8.68 -33.67 -12.63
CA ASP A 18 -8.97 -33.56 -11.21
C ASP A 18 -7.69 -33.16 -10.44
N ALA A 19 -7.85 -32.45 -9.34
CA ALA A 19 -6.77 -32.10 -8.43
C ALA A 19 -6.99 -32.75 -7.07
N THR A 20 -5.93 -33.29 -6.49
CA THR A 20 -5.96 -33.95 -5.19
C THR A 20 -5.92 -32.92 -4.06
N PHE A 21 -6.78 -33.06 -3.07
CA PHE A 21 -6.78 -32.21 -1.89
C PHE A 21 -7.19 -32.98 -0.63
N GLU A 22 -6.77 -32.46 0.51
CA GLU A 22 -7.12 -32.99 1.83
C GLU A 22 -7.40 -31.81 2.79
N GLY A 23 -8.64 -31.71 3.28
CA GLY A 23 -9.07 -30.63 4.15
C GLY A 23 -8.93 -29.26 3.48
N ASN A 24 -7.97 -28.45 3.92
CA ASN A 24 -7.68 -27.12 3.38
C ASN A 24 -6.38 -27.06 2.55
N LYS A 25 -5.81 -28.22 2.22
CA LYS A 25 -4.54 -28.33 1.49
C LYS A 25 -4.76 -28.91 0.10
N LEU A 26 -4.33 -28.19 -0.92
CA LEU A 26 -4.26 -28.68 -2.29
C LEU A 26 -2.88 -29.36 -2.49
N GLN A 27 -2.88 -30.59 -3.00
CA GLN A 27 -1.66 -31.29 -3.34
C GLN A 27 -1.34 -31.02 -4.81
N VAL A 28 -0.20 -30.41 -5.07
CA VAL A 28 0.22 -30.06 -6.43
C VAL A 28 1.60 -30.64 -6.72
N ASN A 29 1.79 -31.11 -7.94
CA ASN A 29 3.08 -31.53 -8.44
C ASN A 29 3.50 -30.57 -9.55
N ILE A 30 4.51 -29.75 -9.28
CA ILE A 30 5.00 -28.73 -10.21
C ILE A 30 6.35 -29.21 -10.76
N THR A 31 6.44 -29.36 -12.07
CA THR A 31 7.71 -29.62 -12.76
C THR A 31 8.41 -28.31 -13.09
N PRO A 32 9.76 -28.29 -13.19
CA PRO A 32 10.49 -27.10 -13.63
C PRO A 32 9.93 -26.52 -14.93
N TYR A 33 9.88 -25.20 -15.02
CA TYR A 33 9.36 -24.44 -16.18
C TYR A 33 7.89 -24.70 -16.55
N SER A 34 7.08 -25.18 -15.60
CA SER A 34 5.65 -25.36 -15.82
C SER A 34 4.83 -24.30 -15.08
N VAL A 35 3.75 -23.86 -15.72
CA VAL A 35 2.69 -23.07 -15.10
C VAL A 35 1.46 -23.95 -14.99
N ARG A 36 0.87 -24.01 -13.80
CA ARG A 36 -0.35 -24.79 -13.55
C ARG A 36 -1.41 -23.92 -12.91
N THR A 37 -2.61 -24.04 -13.37
CA THR A 37 -3.77 -23.32 -12.84
C THR A 37 -4.73 -24.31 -12.21
N TYR A 38 -5.25 -23.97 -11.02
CA TYR A 38 -6.21 -24.81 -10.31
C TYR A 38 -7.47 -24.00 -9.99
N LYS A 39 -8.63 -24.59 -10.26
CA LYS A 39 -9.92 -24.07 -9.85
C LYS A 39 -10.31 -24.77 -8.56
N VAL A 40 -10.42 -24.02 -7.47
CA VAL A 40 -10.72 -24.53 -6.14
C VAL A 40 -12.04 -23.94 -5.66
N ARG A 41 -12.95 -24.82 -5.22
CA ARG A 41 -14.18 -24.41 -4.55
C ARG A 41 -14.03 -24.62 -3.05
N LEU A 42 -14.19 -23.55 -2.30
CA LEU A 42 -14.10 -23.57 -0.85
C LEU A 42 -15.51 -23.68 -0.23
N LYS A 43 -15.57 -24.33 0.94
CA LYS A 43 -16.79 -24.33 1.76
C LYS A 43 -17.12 -22.90 2.18
N PRO A 44 -18.36 -22.45 2.00
CA PRO A 44 -18.78 -21.14 2.48
C PRO A 44 -18.42 -20.98 3.96
N SER A 45 -17.85 -19.85 4.32
CA SER A 45 -17.45 -19.58 5.71
C SER A 45 -18.63 -19.40 6.67
N GLY A 46 -19.82 -19.19 6.13
CA GLY A 46 -21.00 -18.80 6.92
C GLY A 46 -20.90 -17.40 7.51
N ARG A 47 -19.80 -16.68 7.25
CA ARG A 47 -19.63 -15.28 7.62
C ARG A 47 -20.23 -14.41 6.53
N GLU A 48 -21.25 -13.65 6.87
CA GLU A 48 -21.66 -12.51 6.05
C GLU A 48 -20.59 -11.44 6.17
N ALA A 49 -20.15 -10.89 5.04
CA ALA A 49 -19.26 -9.75 5.05
C ALA A 49 -20.05 -8.54 5.60
N SER A 50 -19.74 -8.14 6.82
CA SER A 50 -20.27 -6.87 7.34
C SER A 50 -19.62 -5.72 6.58
N PRO A 51 -20.39 -4.68 6.19
CA PRO A 51 -19.81 -3.49 5.60
C PRO A 51 -18.73 -2.92 6.53
N ILE A 52 -17.57 -2.61 5.97
CA ILE A 52 -16.50 -1.95 6.73
C ILE A 52 -16.96 -0.51 7.00
N GLU A 53 -17.05 -0.14 8.28
CA GLU A 53 -17.30 1.25 8.66
C GLU A 53 -15.98 2.02 8.66
N TYR A 54 -15.95 3.15 7.97
CA TYR A 54 -14.76 4.00 7.89
C TYR A 54 -15.13 5.49 7.91
N ALA A 55 -14.17 6.32 8.32
CA ALA A 55 -14.25 7.77 8.26
C ALA A 55 -12.90 8.36 7.90
N ALA A 56 -12.89 9.40 7.07
CA ALA A 56 -11.68 10.15 6.80
C ALA A 56 -11.25 10.90 8.09
N LEU A 57 -9.96 10.82 8.40
CA LEU A 57 -9.33 11.65 9.43
C LEU A 57 -8.74 12.88 8.75
N PRO A 58 -9.17 14.09 9.07
CA PRO A 58 -8.62 15.31 8.46
C PRO A 58 -7.12 15.43 8.70
N LEU A 59 -6.41 15.91 7.71
CA LEU A 59 -5.00 16.24 7.76
C LEU A 59 -4.80 17.73 7.52
N ASP A 60 -3.90 18.34 8.26
CA ASP A 60 -3.52 19.74 8.09
C ASP A 60 -2.44 19.81 7.00
N TYR A 61 -2.87 19.88 5.73
CA TYR A 61 -2.00 19.88 4.58
C TYR A 61 -1.15 21.15 4.51
N ASP A 62 0.16 20.99 4.30
CA ASP A 62 1.18 22.05 4.26
C ASP A 62 2.01 22.06 2.97
N ARG A 63 1.95 20.97 2.18
CA ARG A 63 2.76 20.80 0.97
C ARG A 63 1.89 20.64 -0.27
N LYS A 64 2.17 21.42 -1.34
CA LYS A 64 1.51 21.28 -2.64
C LYS A 64 2.18 20.15 -3.43
N CYS A 65 1.72 18.93 -3.23
CA CYS A 65 2.35 17.73 -3.78
C CYS A 65 2.04 17.48 -5.25
N ALA A 66 1.01 18.14 -5.81
CA ALA A 66 0.58 17.94 -7.18
C ALA A 66 0.50 19.24 -7.96
N SER A 67 0.65 19.17 -9.27
CA SER A 67 0.47 20.30 -10.18
C SER A 67 -0.23 19.86 -11.47
N TYR A 68 -0.94 20.78 -12.10
CA TYR A 68 -1.56 20.57 -13.41
C TYR A 68 -0.57 20.87 -14.55
N ASN A 69 -0.86 20.34 -15.73
CA ASN A 69 -0.06 20.51 -16.94
C ASN A 69 0.26 21.98 -17.27
N GLU A 70 -0.69 22.87 -17.05
CA GLU A 70 -0.54 24.31 -17.30
C GLU A 70 0.30 25.01 -16.24
N PHE A 71 0.43 24.40 -15.05
CA PHE A 71 1.04 25.00 -13.84
C PHE A 71 2.06 24.07 -13.19
N ARG A 72 2.86 23.35 -13.98
CA ARG A 72 3.81 22.33 -13.50
C ARG A 72 4.78 22.82 -12.44
N GLY A 73 5.20 24.08 -12.52
CA GLY A 73 6.10 24.68 -11.55
C GLY A 73 5.49 25.06 -10.21
N GLU A 74 4.17 24.89 -10.03
CA GLU A 74 3.51 25.22 -8.77
C GLU A 74 3.53 24.08 -7.75
N GLY A 75 3.81 22.84 -8.19
CA GLY A 75 3.93 21.68 -7.29
C GLY A 75 5.36 21.51 -6.80
N ASP A 76 5.53 21.17 -5.55
CA ASP A 76 6.83 20.91 -4.93
C ASP A 76 6.71 19.74 -3.94
N PHE A 77 6.65 18.53 -4.47
CA PHE A 77 6.75 17.35 -3.63
C PHE A 77 8.19 17.02 -3.28
N GLU A 78 9.10 17.09 -4.26
CA GLU A 78 10.51 16.83 -4.09
C GLU A 78 11.34 17.71 -5.05
N SER A 79 12.01 18.75 -4.54
CA SER A 79 12.96 19.55 -5.34
C SER A 79 12.40 20.06 -6.66
N GLY A 80 11.17 20.57 -6.66
CA GLY A 80 10.47 21.07 -7.86
C GLY A 80 9.80 20.00 -8.72
N TYR A 81 9.76 18.76 -8.27
CA TYR A 81 8.97 17.70 -8.88
C TYR A 81 7.66 17.51 -8.12
N SER A 82 6.62 17.07 -8.83
CA SER A 82 5.30 16.84 -8.25
C SER A 82 4.55 15.70 -8.94
N PHE A 83 3.49 15.22 -8.29
CA PHE A 83 2.54 14.34 -8.92
C PHE A 83 1.77 15.07 -10.02
N ALA A 84 1.43 14.36 -11.10
CA ALA A 84 0.54 14.88 -12.13
C ALA A 84 -0.90 14.92 -11.61
N ALA A 85 -1.45 16.12 -11.39
CA ALA A 85 -2.77 16.32 -10.80
C ALA A 85 -3.89 15.71 -11.67
N GLU A 86 -3.71 15.68 -12.97
CA GLU A 86 -4.64 15.07 -13.94
C GLU A 86 -4.82 13.57 -13.71
N LEU A 87 -3.81 12.90 -13.16
CA LEU A 87 -3.85 11.46 -12.92
C LEU A 87 -4.37 11.11 -11.52
N LEU A 88 -4.42 12.08 -10.61
CA LEU A 88 -4.90 11.85 -9.26
C LEU A 88 -6.42 11.82 -9.21
N PRO A 89 -7.04 10.78 -8.65
CA PRO A 89 -8.48 10.78 -8.37
C PRO A 89 -8.78 11.64 -7.12
N ASP A 90 -10.03 12.02 -6.92
CA ASP A 90 -10.47 12.69 -5.68
C ASP A 90 -10.54 11.70 -4.50
N SER A 91 -10.79 10.45 -4.81
CA SER A 91 -10.79 9.34 -3.84
C SER A 91 -10.12 8.13 -4.44
N LEU A 92 -9.33 7.45 -3.64
CA LEU A 92 -8.56 6.28 -4.00
C LEU A 92 -9.03 5.08 -3.17
N ILE A 93 -9.25 3.93 -3.83
CA ILE A 93 -9.62 2.69 -3.17
C ILE A 93 -8.42 1.75 -3.22
N ALA A 94 -7.89 1.39 -2.05
CA ALA A 94 -6.82 0.42 -1.92
C ALA A 94 -7.28 -0.74 -1.03
N GLY A 95 -7.45 -1.91 -1.64
CA GLY A 95 -8.18 -3.02 -1.03
C GLY A 95 -9.66 -2.64 -0.88
N GLN A 96 -10.18 -2.69 0.34
CA GLN A 96 -11.57 -2.30 0.65
C GLN A 96 -11.66 -0.92 1.34
N ILE A 97 -10.53 -0.20 1.42
CA ILE A 97 -10.44 1.06 2.15
C ILE A 97 -10.47 2.22 1.17
N THR A 98 -11.37 3.18 1.41
CA THR A 98 -11.46 4.41 0.63
C THR A 98 -10.68 5.52 1.31
N PHE A 99 -9.83 6.18 0.56
CA PHE A 99 -9.04 7.34 0.95
C PHE A 99 -9.52 8.56 0.19
N ARG A 100 -9.83 9.64 0.89
CA ARG A 100 -10.13 10.92 0.30
C ARG A 100 -8.85 11.74 0.22
N LEU A 101 -8.44 12.11 -0.98
CA LEU A 101 -7.27 12.96 -1.20
C LEU A 101 -7.62 14.44 -1.02
N GLY A 102 -6.60 15.26 -0.77
CA GLY A 102 -6.74 16.72 -0.72
C GLY A 102 -7.01 17.33 -2.10
N GLU A 103 -7.45 18.57 -2.11
CA GLU A 103 -7.67 19.34 -3.33
C GLU A 103 -6.35 19.58 -4.04
N LYS A 104 -6.33 19.39 -5.37
CA LYS A 104 -5.09 19.36 -6.16
C LYS A 104 -4.52 20.77 -6.44
N GLU A 105 -5.35 21.77 -6.29
CA GLU A 105 -5.05 23.19 -6.54
C GLU A 105 -4.25 23.84 -5.40
N ILE A 106 -4.36 23.28 -4.20
CA ILE A 106 -3.75 23.79 -2.97
C ILE A 106 -2.83 22.76 -2.34
N ALA A 107 -2.35 23.00 -1.13
CA ALA A 107 -1.61 22.01 -0.33
C ALA A 107 -2.49 20.75 -0.15
N ASN A 108 -1.94 19.58 -0.49
CA ASN A 108 -2.64 18.30 -0.51
C ASN A 108 -1.79 17.13 0.02
N GLY A 109 -0.71 17.46 0.68
CA GLY A 109 0.11 16.55 1.47
C GLY A 109 0.49 17.19 2.80
N MET A 110 0.60 16.36 3.84
CA MET A 110 1.03 16.76 5.17
C MET A 110 2.42 16.21 5.45
N THR A 111 3.38 17.10 5.67
CA THR A 111 4.74 16.74 6.05
C THR A 111 4.77 16.21 7.49
N CYS A 112 5.51 15.15 7.75
CA CYS A 112 5.62 14.58 9.09
C CYS A 112 6.70 15.29 9.92
N GLU A 113 6.32 16.23 10.76
CA GLU A 113 7.23 16.99 11.64
C GLU A 113 7.08 16.65 13.14
N GLY A 114 6.39 15.56 13.44
CA GLY A 114 6.10 15.13 14.81
C GLY A 114 4.77 15.63 15.32
N ASP A 115 3.88 16.06 14.45
CA ASP A 115 2.56 16.57 14.76
C ASP A 115 1.66 15.52 15.40
N THR A 116 0.61 15.98 16.01
CA THR A 116 -0.36 15.12 16.68
C THR A 116 -1.71 15.19 16.02
N LEU A 117 -2.12 14.08 15.39
CA LEU A 117 -3.48 13.91 14.86
C LEU A 117 -4.41 13.51 16.02
N GLN A 118 -5.49 14.24 16.21
CA GLN A 118 -6.50 13.92 17.22
C GLN A 118 -7.47 12.86 16.70
N LEU A 119 -7.69 11.81 17.49
CA LEU A 119 -8.70 10.81 17.19
C LEU A 119 -10.06 11.26 17.74
N PRO A 120 -11.17 10.98 17.05
CA PRO A 120 -12.51 11.35 17.52
C PRO A 120 -12.81 10.80 18.91
N ALA A 121 -13.43 11.59 19.76
CA ALA A 121 -13.87 11.16 21.09
C ALA A 121 -14.90 10.01 20.97
N GLY A 122 -14.81 9.03 21.86
CA GLY A 122 -15.68 7.83 21.82
C GLY A 122 -15.42 6.96 20.59
N ASN A 123 -14.22 7.00 20.06
CA ASN A 123 -13.79 6.34 18.85
C ASN A 123 -14.15 4.84 18.83
N LYS A 124 -15.00 4.46 17.89
CA LYS A 124 -15.37 3.07 17.61
C LYS A 124 -14.38 2.36 16.68
N TYR A 125 -13.50 3.14 16.06
CA TYR A 125 -12.52 2.64 15.11
C TYR A 125 -11.33 2.02 15.83
N ASN A 126 -10.86 0.90 15.32
CA ASN A 126 -9.75 0.16 15.90
C ASN A 126 -8.54 0.08 14.96
N ARG A 127 -8.65 0.71 13.77
CA ARG A 127 -7.59 0.78 12.78
C ARG A 127 -7.46 2.17 12.20
N LEU A 128 -6.22 2.55 11.91
CA LEU A 128 -5.89 3.70 11.08
C LEU A 128 -5.14 3.23 9.87
N TYR A 129 -5.64 3.57 8.69
CA TYR A 129 -4.92 3.41 7.43
C TYR A 129 -4.48 4.77 6.94
N ILE A 130 -3.25 4.85 6.43
CA ILE A 130 -2.69 6.06 5.83
C ILE A 130 -2.20 5.79 4.42
N LEU A 131 -2.25 6.81 3.57
CA LEU A 131 -1.51 6.90 2.33
C LEU A 131 -0.30 7.78 2.55
N ALA A 132 0.88 7.26 2.27
CA ALA A 132 2.14 7.97 2.43
C ALA A 132 3.10 7.67 1.29
N ALA A 133 4.03 8.58 1.07
CA ALA A 133 5.23 8.34 0.28
C ALA A 133 6.38 9.17 0.84
N SER A 134 7.60 8.83 0.48
CA SER A 134 8.76 9.60 0.92
C SER A 134 9.51 10.26 -0.24
N THR A 135 10.19 11.34 0.09
CA THR A 135 11.16 12.02 -0.75
C THR A 135 12.56 11.49 -0.46
N GLU A 136 13.49 11.67 -1.41
CA GLU A 136 14.92 11.35 -1.26
C GLU A 136 15.19 9.89 -0.79
N GLY A 137 14.47 8.94 -1.38
CA GLY A 137 14.63 7.51 -1.10
C GLY A 137 13.65 6.97 -0.08
N ASP A 138 13.92 5.75 0.40
CA ASP A 138 13.08 5.07 1.38
C ASP A 138 13.42 5.59 2.80
N ASN A 139 12.40 5.91 3.60
CA ASN A 139 12.57 6.53 4.89
C ASN A 139 11.84 5.79 6.02
N GLN A 140 12.52 5.64 7.15
CA GLN A 140 11.93 5.10 8.37
C GLN A 140 10.91 6.08 8.96
N ALA A 141 9.74 5.56 9.35
CA ALA A 141 8.65 6.32 9.94
C ALA A 141 8.05 5.59 11.14
N ASP A 142 8.10 6.21 12.30
CA ASP A 142 7.60 5.69 13.57
C ASP A 142 6.37 6.48 14.02
N PHE A 143 5.19 5.87 13.91
CA PHE A 143 3.93 6.43 14.36
C PHE A 143 3.63 5.97 15.78
N ARG A 144 3.37 6.89 16.71
CA ARG A 144 3.06 6.54 18.09
C ARG A 144 1.58 6.72 18.40
N ILE A 145 0.92 5.64 18.86
CA ILE A 145 -0.51 5.64 19.21
C ILE A 145 -0.64 5.16 20.65
N GLY A 146 -0.90 6.08 21.57
CA GLY A 146 -0.87 5.78 23.00
C GLY A 146 0.53 5.30 23.44
N LYS A 147 0.62 4.03 23.88
CA LYS A 147 1.90 3.40 24.29
C LYS A 147 2.54 2.54 23.19
N GLN A 148 1.90 2.42 22.05
CA GLN A 148 2.38 1.58 20.94
C GLN A 148 3.08 2.43 19.89
N THR A 149 4.03 1.81 19.20
CA THR A 149 4.69 2.38 18.03
C THR A 149 4.48 1.45 16.85
N ALA A 150 3.99 2.00 15.75
CA ALA A 150 3.94 1.32 14.47
C ALA A 150 5.07 1.87 13.60
N SER A 151 6.00 1.01 13.21
CA SER A 151 7.21 1.38 12.47
C SER A 151 7.10 0.87 11.04
N PHE A 152 7.36 1.74 10.07
CA PHE A 152 7.33 1.42 8.65
C PHE A 152 8.56 1.98 7.95
N VAL A 153 8.97 1.30 6.87
CA VAL A 153 9.81 1.93 5.85
C VAL A 153 8.85 2.48 4.79
N VAL A 154 8.75 3.79 4.70
CA VAL A 154 7.94 4.46 3.66
C VAL A 154 8.80 4.58 2.42
N PRO A 155 8.44 3.90 1.31
CA PRO A 155 9.29 3.92 0.12
C PRO A 155 9.26 5.27 -0.58
N SER A 156 10.31 5.53 -1.37
CA SER A 156 10.36 6.67 -2.29
C SER A 156 9.14 6.70 -3.19
N TYR A 157 8.60 7.91 -3.38
CA TYR A 157 7.43 8.12 -4.23
C TYR A 157 7.66 7.83 -5.71
N THR A 158 8.92 7.67 -6.14
CA THR A 158 9.28 7.50 -7.55
C THR A 158 10.24 6.32 -7.77
N GLY A 159 10.54 6.03 -9.02
CA GLY A 159 11.44 4.96 -9.44
C GLY A 159 10.71 3.66 -9.76
N PHE A 160 11.45 2.56 -9.88
CA PHE A 160 10.89 1.25 -10.18
C PHE A 160 10.43 0.55 -8.90
N ILE A 161 9.33 -0.19 -9.00
CA ILE A 161 8.80 -1.03 -7.90
C ILE A 161 9.77 -2.15 -7.55
N GLY A 162 10.38 -2.76 -8.57
CA GLY A 162 11.36 -3.82 -8.42
C GLY A 162 12.42 -3.72 -9.52
N GLN A 163 13.67 -3.95 -9.17
CA GLN A 163 14.80 -3.82 -10.08
C GLN A 163 15.92 -4.81 -9.74
N TRP A 164 16.43 -5.50 -10.76
CA TRP A 164 17.62 -6.32 -10.65
C TRP A 164 18.89 -5.49 -10.82
N GLY A 165 19.90 -5.79 -10.04
CA GLY A 165 21.21 -5.15 -10.17
C GLY A 165 21.21 -3.65 -9.85
N HIS A 166 20.19 -3.15 -9.15
CA HIS A 166 20.20 -1.78 -8.68
C HIS A 166 21.35 -1.55 -7.70
N LYS A 167 21.96 -0.38 -7.74
CA LYS A 167 23.11 -0.02 -6.89
C LYS A 167 22.79 -0.31 -5.42
N GLY A 168 23.57 -1.19 -4.81
CA GLY A 168 23.34 -1.67 -3.44
C GLY A 168 22.41 -2.88 -3.29
N HIS A 169 21.81 -3.35 -4.37
CA HIS A 169 20.91 -4.51 -4.39
C HIS A 169 21.36 -5.52 -5.45
N THR A 170 22.16 -6.49 -5.05
CA THR A 170 22.72 -7.50 -5.96
C THR A 170 21.70 -8.56 -6.39
N GLU A 171 20.65 -8.76 -5.60
CA GLU A 171 19.66 -9.82 -5.80
C GLU A 171 18.27 -9.29 -6.20
N GLY A 172 18.17 -8.03 -6.50
CA GLY A 172 16.91 -7.35 -6.79
C GLY A 172 16.43 -6.49 -5.63
N TYR A 173 15.66 -5.48 -5.96
CA TYR A 173 15.02 -4.55 -5.03
C TYR A 173 13.53 -4.58 -5.28
N LEU A 174 12.75 -4.63 -4.23
CA LEU A 174 11.30 -4.50 -4.27
C LEU A 174 10.87 -3.52 -3.19
N LYS A 175 10.00 -2.58 -3.53
CA LYS A 175 9.38 -1.70 -2.52
C LYS A 175 8.47 -2.55 -1.62
N ASP A 176 8.81 -2.59 -0.33
CA ASP A 176 8.12 -3.44 0.66
C ASP A 176 6.93 -2.68 1.29
N ALA A 177 5.96 -2.33 0.46
CA ALA A 177 4.74 -1.68 0.90
C ALA A 177 3.60 -1.95 -0.08
N GLU A 178 2.35 -1.90 0.40
CA GLU A 178 1.17 -2.02 -0.45
C GLU A 178 1.03 -0.77 -1.30
N ILE A 179 1.09 -0.93 -2.63
CA ILE A 179 0.94 0.16 -3.57
C ILE A 179 -0.54 0.48 -3.71
N ALA A 180 -0.91 1.71 -3.37
CA ALA A 180 -2.27 2.20 -3.48
C ALA A 180 -2.52 3.02 -4.75
N TYR A 181 -1.48 3.70 -5.25
CA TYR A 181 -1.55 4.54 -6.44
C TYR A 181 -0.29 4.40 -7.29
N VAL A 182 -0.47 4.43 -8.60
CA VAL A 182 0.62 4.47 -9.59
C VAL A 182 0.29 5.55 -10.63
N GLY A 183 1.17 6.55 -10.74
CA GLY A 183 1.17 7.53 -11.82
C GLY A 183 2.22 7.16 -12.87
N THR A 184 1.96 7.46 -14.14
CA THR A 184 2.85 7.10 -15.26
C THR A 184 4.04 8.04 -15.43
N HIS A 185 3.98 9.22 -14.82
CA HIS A 185 5.02 10.25 -14.90
C HIS A 185 4.90 11.20 -13.71
N ARG A 186 5.93 11.98 -13.49
CA ARG A 186 5.92 13.14 -12.61
C ARG A 186 6.07 14.43 -13.40
N HIS A 187 5.61 15.52 -12.84
CA HIS A 187 5.85 16.86 -13.38
C HIS A 187 7.19 17.42 -12.91
N ALA A 188 7.87 18.09 -13.80
CA ALA A 188 8.95 19.04 -13.54
C ALA A 188 8.53 20.41 -14.06
N SER A 189 9.15 21.49 -13.61
CA SER A 189 8.80 22.86 -14.04
C SER A 189 8.84 23.08 -15.56
N ASN A 190 9.67 22.30 -16.26
CA ASN A 190 9.89 22.40 -17.71
C ASN A 190 9.18 21.33 -18.54
N GLY A 191 8.38 20.47 -17.93
CA GLY A 191 7.64 19.42 -18.66
C GLY A 191 7.42 18.15 -17.84
N ASP A 192 6.82 17.13 -18.46
CA ASP A 192 6.67 15.84 -17.87
C ASP A 192 7.98 15.07 -17.90
N GLN A 193 8.19 14.25 -16.88
CA GLN A 193 9.24 13.24 -16.87
C GLN A 193 8.59 11.87 -17.10
N PRO A 194 8.47 11.42 -18.36
CA PRO A 194 7.86 10.14 -18.68
C PRO A 194 8.69 9.00 -18.13
N TYR A 195 8.01 7.94 -17.70
CA TYR A 195 8.60 6.74 -17.08
C TYR A 195 9.21 6.96 -15.68
N GLU A 196 9.18 8.17 -15.15
CA GLU A 196 9.40 8.43 -13.74
C GLU A 196 8.07 8.20 -13.01
N PHE A 197 7.77 6.93 -12.77
CA PHE A 197 6.54 6.50 -12.10
C PHE A 197 6.43 7.12 -10.71
N THR A 198 5.21 7.45 -10.31
CA THR A 198 4.93 8.00 -8.98
C THR A 198 4.01 7.09 -8.20
N TYR A 199 4.23 6.97 -6.91
CA TYR A 199 3.51 6.02 -6.06
C TYR A 199 3.01 6.68 -4.78
N MET A 200 1.86 6.20 -4.29
CA MET A 200 1.45 6.32 -2.90
C MET A 200 1.28 4.92 -2.32
N PHE A 201 1.70 4.75 -1.09
CA PHE A 201 1.70 3.46 -0.41
C PHE A 201 0.71 3.48 0.75
N LYS A 202 0.02 2.34 0.95
CA LYS A 202 -0.91 2.15 2.05
C LYS A 202 -0.22 1.46 3.22
N PHE A 203 -0.42 2.03 4.42
CA PHE A 203 0.01 1.42 5.68
C PHE A 203 -1.17 1.33 6.63
N GLY A 204 -1.23 0.27 7.42
CA GLY A 204 -2.26 0.05 8.42
C GLY A 204 -1.66 -0.10 9.81
N MET A 205 -2.32 0.48 10.80
CA MET A 205 -1.89 0.41 12.19
C MET A 205 -3.08 0.26 13.14
N ASP A 206 -2.87 -0.49 14.22
CA ASP A 206 -3.89 -0.69 15.25
C ASP A 206 -4.05 0.56 16.11
N ILE A 207 -5.29 0.89 16.42
CA ILE A 207 -5.64 1.92 17.41
C ILE A 207 -5.94 1.22 18.74
N PRO A 208 -5.07 1.33 19.76
CA PRO A 208 -5.33 0.76 21.07
C PRO A 208 -6.58 1.37 21.69
N LYS A 209 -7.32 0.56 22.45
CA LYS A 209 -8.49 1.05 23.18
C LYS A 209 -8.14 2.22 24.09
N GLY A 210 -8.86 3.32 23.94
CA GLY A 210 -8.64 4.54 24.74
C GLY A 210 -7.55 5.46 24.20
N ALA A 211 -6.94 5.16 23.07
CA ALA A 211 -6.05 6.11 22.41
C ALA A 211 -6.85 7.32 21.89
N THR A 212 -6.33 8.50 22.13
CA THR A 212 -6.96 9.79 21.77
C THR A 212 -6.23 10.52 20.65
N SER A 213 -5.03 10.06 20.32
CA SER A 213 -4.19 10.72 19.31
C SER A 213 -3.18 9.77 18.69
N VAL A 214 -2.68 10.18 17.54
CA VAL A 214 -1.54 9.60 16.83
C VAL A 214 -0.47 10.68 16.71
N ILE A 215 0.75 10.38 17.14
CA ILE A 215 1.90 11.27 16.95
C ILE A 215 2.62 10.80 15.70
N LEU A 216 2.75 11.69 14.74
CA LEU A 216 3.45 11.46 13.47
C LEU A 216 4.97 11.33 13.68
N PRO A 217 5.67 10.66 12.75
CA PRO A 217 7.13 10.66 12.78
C PRO A 217 7.69 12.07 12.67
N ARG A 218 8.87 12.28 13.23
CA ARG A 218 9.63 13.52 13.00
C ARG A 218 10.61 13.29 11.86
N ASN A 219 10.08 13.25 10.65
CA ASN A 219 10.83 13.02 9.42
C ASN A 219 10.16 13.75 8.25
N GLU A 220 10.66 14.92 7.91
CA GLU A 220 10.15 15.82 6.86
C GLU A 220 10.15 15.20 5.45
N LYS A 221 10.86 14.07 5.27
CA LYS A 221 10.86 13.33 4.02
C LYS A 221 9.64 12.44 3.85
N VAL A 222 8.90 12.19 4.91
CA VAL A 222 7.67 11.40 4.89
C VAL A 222 6.46 12.33 4.80
N VAL A 223 5.63 12.11 3.79
CA VAL A 223 4.43 12.93 3.51
C VAL A 223 3.20 12.04 3.51
N LEU A 224 2.16 12.47 4.22
CA LEU A 224 0.85 11.84 4.26
C LEU A 224 -0.10 12.51 3.26
N PHE A 225 -0.81 11.72 2.45
CA PHE A 225 -1.81 12.21 1.49
C PHE A 225 -3.24 12.01 1.99
N ALA A 226 -3.48 11.00 2.79
CA ALA A 226 -4.78 10.71 3.37
C ALA A 226 -4.66 9.84 4.60
N ALA A 227 -5.64 9.93 5.48
CA ALA A 227 -5.79 9.05 6.63
C ALA A 227 -7.26 8.62 6.76
N THR A 228 -7.49 7.32 7.01
CA THR A 228 -8.83 6.73 7.12
C THR A 228 -8.91 5.87 8.38
N LEU A 229 -9.84 6.19 9.23
CA LEU A 229 -10.21 5.39 10.41
C LEU A 229 -11.16 4.27 9.98
N VAL A 230 -10.96 3.07 10.51
CA VAL A 230 -11.74 1.89 10.14
C VAL A 230 -12.14 1.10 11.39
N ALA A 231 -13.40 0.64 11.42
CA ALA A 231 -13.87 -0.37 12.35
C ALA A 231 -13.81 -1.73 11.66
N GLU A 232 -12.82 -2.54 12.01
CA GLU A 232 -12.49 -3.80 11.35
C GLU A 232 -12.23 -4.91 12.37
N ASN A 233 -12.73 -6.09 12.11
CA ASN A 233 -12.53 -7.26 12.98
C ASN A 233 -11.43 -8.20 12.48
N GLU A 234 -10.96 -8.00 11.25
CA GLU A 234 -9.90 -8.82 10.67
C GLU A 234 -8.51 -8.25 11.05
N PRO A 235 -7.50 -9.08 11.23
CA PRO A 235 -6.14 -8.60 11.48
C PRO A 235 -5.62 -7.80 10.27
N VAL A 236 -4.80 -6.79 10.51
CA VAL A 236 -4.08 -6.10 9.43
C VAL A 236 -3.27 -7.13 8.67
N THR A 237 -3.57 -7.30 7.40
CA THR A 237 -2.69 -8.05 6.51
C THR A 237 -1.46 -7.21 6.26
N THR A 238 -0.37 -7.55 6.92
CA THR A 238 0.94 -7.05 6.53
C THR A 238 1.35 -7.76 5.26
N VAL A 239 2.02 -7.05 4.36
CA VAL A 239 2.68 -7.69 3.22
C VAL A 239 3.56 -8.80 3.78
N ALA A 240 3.26 -10.04 3.42
CA ALA A 240 4.12 -11.16 3.79
C ALA A 240 5.50 -10.90 3.19
N SER A 241 6.53 -10.92 4.00
CA SER A 241 7.95 -10.73 3.72
C SER A 241 8.35 -10.42 2.27
N ALA A 242 9.31 -9.54 2.09
CA ALA A 242 9.90 -9.22 0.79
C ALA A 242 10.05 -10.49 -0.07
N LEU A 243 9.67 -10.41 -1.35
CA LEU A 243 9.78 -11.51 -2.34
C LEU A 243 11.21 -12.08 -2.42
N PHE A 244 12.19 -11.34 -1.94
CA PHE A 244 13.59 -11.69 -1.86
C PHE A 244 14.07 -11.63 -0.42
N CYS A 245 13.90 -12.74 0.29
CA CYS A 245 14.45 -12.88 1.63
C CYS A 245 15.94 -13.22 1.50
N THR A 246 16.80 -12.31 1.92
CA THR A 246 18.27 -12.45 1.87
C THR A 246 18.84 -13.60 2.71
N ASN A 247 18.02 -14.28 3.52
CA ASN A 247 18.46 -15.30 4.46
C ASN A 247 18.17 -16.75 4.05
N ASN A 248 17.60 -16.99 2.86
CA ASN A 248 17.40 -18.36 2.39
C ASN A 248 18.02 -18.56 1.02
N VAL A 249 19.18 -19.16 1.02
CA VAL A 249 19.80 -19.83 -0.12
C VAL A 249 18.98 -21.10 -0.49
N GLY A 250 17.70 -20.98 -0.58
CA GLY A 250 16.80 -22.01 -1.00
C GLY A 250 15.75 -21.34 -1.87
N LEU A 251 15.96 -21.39 -3.15
CA LEU A 251 14.98 -21.03 -4.15
C LEU A 251 13.61 -21.58 -3.78
N SER A 252 12.75 -20.67 -3.37
CA SER A 252 11.34 -20.92 -3.36
C SER A 252 10.66 -19.76 -4.05
N LEU A 253 10.73 -19.77 -5.35
CA LEU A 253 9.82 -18.98 -6.19
C LEU A 253 8.47 -19.63 -6.10
N ILE A 254 7.60 -19.08 -5.27
CA ILE A 254 6.18 -19.39 -5.33
C ILE A 254 5.54 -18.24 -6.10
N HIS A 255 5.41 -18.43 -7.40
CA HIS A 255 4.40 -17.72 -8.16
C HIS A 255 3.10 -18.52 -8.02
N ILE A 256 2.12 -17.95 -7.35
CA ILE A 256 0.75 -18.41 -7.37
C ILE A 256 0.02 -17.62 -8.46
#